data_42d39668b8a984e0623f870cbb834256
#
_entry.id   42d39668b8a984e0623f870cbb834256
#
_cell.length_a   1.000
_cell.length_b   1.000
_cell.length_c   1.000
_cell.angle_alpha   90.00
_cell.angle_beta   90.00
_cell.angle_gamma   90.00
#
_symmetry.space_group_name_H-M   'P 1'
#
loop_
_entity.id
_entity.type
_entity.pdbx_description
1 polymer ?
#
loop_
_entity_poly.entity_id
_entity_poly.type
_entity_poly.pdbx_seq_one_letter_code
_entity_poly.pdbx_strand_id
1 'polypeptide(L)'
;MKSAKYTLIALLLSLTTVLALGLTACSSQAPDLDDVRPRFEEVIEASYEINEILFGEGLPTHDRDGEFAIENFIYYGFYGYDTYEYVTEDSPYHYVEEIRDAAALVYSADYLEEISTMAFVGYADETTGAVSTARYQEVDGILLRYAFGDNDPFNLLPGKRRYLMDTMEIVKPSSATSVNVKIDSYLLGEEDEILTVTLRFVFENEEWYLDTPTY
;
A
#
# COMPACT_ATOMS: atom_id res chain seq x y z
N MET A 1 -33.90 52.95 19.10
CA MET A 1 -34.22 51.67 19.69
C MET A 1 -34.43 50.52 18.70
N LYS A 2 -34.70 50.71 17.40
CA LYS A 2 -34.86 49.65 16.38
C LYS A 2 -33.53 49.03 15.95
N SER A 3 -32.42 49.77 15.88
CA SER A 3 -31.10 49.32 15.44
C SER A 3 -30.47 48.23 16.36
N ALA A 4 -30.58 48.40 17.69
CA ALA A 4 -29.99 47.45 18.66
C ALA A 4 -30.60 46.04 18.62
N LYS A 5 -31.88 45.92 18.25
CA LYS A 5 -32.55 44.60 18.13
C LYS A 5 -32.03 43.79 16.89
N TYR A 6 -31.74 44.47 15.79
CA TYR A 6 -31.24 43.78 14.60
C TYR A 6 -29.77 43.35 14.76
N THR A 7 -28.98 44.13 15.50
CA THR A 7 -27.60 43.77 15.82
C THR A 7 -27.53 42.55 16.74
N LEU A 8 -28.46 42.44 17.73
CA LEU A 8 -28.50 41.30 18.62
C LEU A 8 -28.95 40.00 17.89
N ILE A 9 -29.92 40.11 16.97
CA ILE A 9 -30.40 38.98 16.19
C ILE A 9 -29.31 38.50 15.19
N ALA A 10 -28.57 39.42 14.55
CA ALA A 10 -27.45 39.06 13.68
C ALA A 10 -26.33 38.39 14.46
N LEU A 11 -26.04 38.84 15.69
CA LEU A 11 -25.01 38.22 16.55
C LEU A 11 -25.42 36.81 17.02
N LEU A 12 -26.70 36.63 17.35
CA LEU A 12 -27.25 35.31 17.74
C LEU A 12 -27.26 34.33 16.54
N LEU A 13 -27.59 34.77 15.33
CA LEU A 13 -27.55 33.96 14.12
C LEU A 13 -26.11 33.58 13.72
N SER A 14 -25.14 34.47 13.88
CA SER A 14 -23.73 34.15 13.60
C SER A 14 -23.16 33.21 14.65
N LEU A 15 -23.58 33.30 15.90
CA LEU A 15 -23.13 32.40 16.97
C LEU A 15 -23.71 30.96 16.80
N THR A 16 -24.94 30.86 16.29
CA THR A 16 -25.56 29.54 16.03
C THR A 16 -24.96 28.86 14.79
N THR A 17 -24.56 29.61 13.75
CA THR A 17 -23.86 29.04 12.59
C THR A 17 -22.43 28.59 12.90
N VAL A 18 -21.70 29.34 13.74
CA VAL A 18 -20.36 28.93 14.21
C VAL A 18 -20.45 27.71 15.14
N LEU A 19 -21.50 27.62 15.97
CA LEU A 19 -21.71 26.45 16.81
C LEU A 19 -22.14 25.19 16.01
N ALA A 20 -22.89 25.36 14.91
CA ALA A 20 -23.27 24.27 14.03
C ALA A 20 -22.11 23.77 13.19
N LEU A 21 -21.16 24.64 12.80
CA LEU A 21 -19.92 24.25 12.12
C LEU A 21 -18.88 23.67 13.08
N GLY A 22 -18.93 23.99 14.37
CA GLY A 22 -18.05 23.42 15.40
C GLY A 22 -18.49 22.05 15.93
N LEU A 23 -19.71 21.60 15.62
CA LEU A 23 -20.24 20.31 16.04
C LEU A 23 -20.09 19.20 14.99
N THR A 24 -19.47 19.48 13.85
CA THR A 24 -18.74 18.44 13.08
C THR A 24 -17.39 18.18 13.75
N ALA A 25 -17.36 18.18 15.10
CA ALA A 25 -16.24 17.68 15.87
C ALA A 25 -16.03 16.23 15.44
N CYS A 26 -14.85 15.95 14.93
CA CYS A 26 -14.30 14.66 14.67
C CYS A 26 -14.97 13.60 15.55
N SER A 27 -15.85 12.81 14.99
CA SER A 27 -16.34 11.62 15.65
C SER A 27 -15.08 10.79 15.95
N SER A 28 -14.69 10.70 17.21
CA SER A 28 -13.58 9.83 17.63
C SER A 28 -13.97 8.35 17.51
N GLN A 29 -15.20 8.09 17.10
CA GLN A 29 -15.78 6.76 16.98
C GLN A 29 -15.46 6.17 15.60
N ALA A 30 -15.07 4.91 15.58
CA ALA A 30 -14.92 4.15 14.35
C ALA A 30 -16.23 4.16 13.54
N PRO A 31 -16.16 4.10 12.20
CA PRO A 31 -17.32 3.95 11.34
C PRO A 31 -18.04 2.64 11.61
N ASP A 32 -19.29 2.53 11.16
CA ASP A 32 -19.96 1.24 11.07
C ASP A 32 -19.29 0.39 9.99
N LEU A 33 -19.10 -0.89 10.26
CA LEU A 33 -18.45 -1.79 9.32
C LEU A 33 -19.24 -1.88 8.00
N ASP A 34 -20.57 -1.88 8.06
CA ASP A 34 -21.40 -1.99 6.85
C ASP A 34 -21.23 -0.79 5.90
N ASP A 35 -20.91 0.39 6.45
CA ASP A 35 -20.67 1.61 5.66
C ASP A 35 -19.33 1.57 4.91
N VAL A 36 -18.31 0.91 5.47
CA VAL A 36 -16.94 0.91 4.93
C VAL A 36 -16.51 -0.43 4.31
N ARG A 37 -17.26 -1.51 4.59
CA ARG A 37 -16.98 -2.86 4.08
C ARG A 37 -16.75 -2.91 2.56
N PRO A 38 -17.58 -2.31 1.69
CA PRO A 38 -17.37 -2.41 0.26
C PRO A 38 -16.00 -1.87 -0.18
N ARG A 39 -15.53 -0.78 0.45
CA ARG A 39 -14.23 -0.22 0.15
C ARG A 39 -13.09 -1.06 0.72
N PHE A 40 -13.26 -1.63 1.91
CA PHE A 40 -12.24 -2.53 2.49
C PHE A 40 -12.05 -3.79 1.65
N GLU A 41 -13.13 -4.40 1.18
CA GLU A 41 -13.09 -5.54 0.26
C GLU A 41 -12.37 -5.17 -1.04
N GLU A 42 -12.73 -4.04 -1.66
CA GLU A 42 -12.11 -3.54 -2.88
C GLU A 42 -10.58 -3.39 -2.75
N VAL A 43 -10.09 -2.72 -1.71
CA VAL A 43 -8.64 -2.50 -1.56
C VAL A 43 -7.90 -3.78 -1.17
N ILE A 44 -8.53 -4.71 -0.41
CA ILE A 44 -7.95 -6.02 -0.14
C ILE A 44 -7.80 -6.81 -1.45
N GLU A 45 -8.84 -6.87 -2.27
CA GLU A 45 -8.80 -7.58 -3.55
C GLU A 45 -7.77 -6.98 -4.51
N ALA A 46 -7.74 -5.65 -4.61
CA ALA A 46 -6.75 -4.94 -5.43
C ALA A 46 -5.31 -5.16 -4.93
N SER A 47 -5.12 -5.34 -3.62
CA SER A 47 -3.80 -5.61 -3.05
C SER A 47 -3.18 -6.92 -3.54
N TYR A 48 -3.98 -7.91 -3.96
CA TYR A 48 -3.45 -9.20 -4.43
C TYR A 48 -2.58 -9.04 -5.67
N GLU A 49 -3.03 -8.26 -6.65
CA GLU A 49 -2.25 -7.99 -7.87
C GLU A 49 -0.99 -7.19 -7.54
N ILE A 50 -1.11 -6.14 -6.75
CA ILE A 50 0.03 -5.30 -6.37
C ILE A 50 1.07 -6.10 -5.58
N ASN A 51 0.64 -6.95 -4.66
CA ASN A 51 1.54 -7.82 -3.91
C ASN A 51 2.27 -8.82 -4.82
N GLU A 52 1.56 -9.39 -5.80
CA GLU A 52 2.18 -10.30 -6.76
C GLU A 52 3.27 -9.61 -7.58
N ILE A 53 3.02 -8.36 -7.99
CA ILE A 53 3.98 -7.55 -8.72
C ILE A 53 5.18 -7.19 -7.84
N LEU A 54 4.94 -6.69 -6.62
CA LEU A 54 5.99 -6.13 -5.78
C LEU A 54 6.76 -7.20 -4.98
N PHE A 55 6.12 -8.28 -4.57
CA PHE A 55 6.67 -9.27 -3.64
C PHE A 55 6.51 -10.73 -4.09
N GLY A 56 5.76 -10.99 -5.16
CA GLY A 56 5.53 -12.31 -5.74
C GLY A 56 6.40 -12.59 -6.94
N GLU A 57 5.86 -13.27 -7.95
CA GLU A 57 6.58 -13.60 -9.19
C GLU A 57 6.98 -12.34 -9.98
N GLY A 58 6.28 -11.22 -9.77
CA GLY A 58 6.53 -9.96 -10.44
C GLY A 58 5.94 -9.89 -11.85
N LEU A 59 6.25 -8.81 -12.55
CA LEU A 59 5.83 -8.65 -13.94
C LEU A 59 6.53 -9.69 -14.83
N PRO A 60 5.87 -10.14 -15.91
CA PRO A 60 6.46 -11.07 -16.85
C PRO A 60 7.69 -10.45 -17.53
N THR A 61 8.75 -11.24 -17.66
CA THR A 61 10.00 -10.82 -18.29
C THR A 61 10.38 -11.73 -19.43
N HIS A 62 11.25 -11.24 -20.29
CA HIS A 62 11.90 -12.05 -21.30
C HIS A 62 13.40 -11.78 -21.32
N ASP A 63 14.14 -12.84 -21.62
CA ASP A 63 15.55 -12.76 -21.89
C ASP A 63 15.77 -12.19 -23.30
N ARG A 64 16.47 -11.08 -23.41
CA ARG A 64 16.94 -10.53 -24.68
C ARG A 64 18.45 -10.72 -24.77
N ASP A 65 18.92 -11.82 -25.30
CA ASP A 65 20.33 -12.08 -25.65
C ASP A 65 21.37 -11.63 -24.60
N GLY A 66 20.99 -11.66 -23.34
CA GLY A 66 21.82 -11.27 -22.20
C GLY A 66 21.08 -10.40 -21.18
N GLU A 67 21.37 -10.67 -19.98
CA GLU A 67 20.92 -9.94 -18.81
C GLU A 67 21.44 -8.50 -18.85
N PHE A 68 20.60 -7.55 -18.52
CA PHE A 68 21.04 -6.17 -18.36
C PHE A 68 21.73 -6.04 -17.00
N ALA A 69 23.04 -5.85 -16.99
CA ALA A 69 23.82 -5.70 -15.77
C ALA A 69 23.89 -4.22 -15.37
N ILE A 70 23.33 -3.86 -14.25
CA ILE A 70 23.48 -2.54 -13.65
C ILE A 70 24.60 -2.61 -12.60
N GLU A 71 25.60 -1.72 -12.74
CA GLU A 71 26.67 -1.61 -11.75
C GLU A 71 26.10 -1.15 -10.41
N ASN A 72 26.15 -2.04 -9.41
CA ASN A 72 25.70 -1.75 -8.06
C ASN A 72 26.89 -1.36 -7.20
N PHE A 73 26.78 -0.20 -6.53
CA PHE A 73 27.76 0.27 -5.56
C PHE A 73 27.59 -0.51 -4.26
N ILE A 74 28.32 -1.59 -4.09
CA ILE A 74 28.35 -2.33 -2.83
C ILE A 74 29.28 -1.64 -1.85
N TYR A 75 28.76 -1.36 -0.66
CA TYR A 75 29.49 -0.88 0.51
C TYR A 75 30.72 -1.77 0.78
N TYR A 76 31.85 -1.17 1.17
CA TYR A 76 33.18 -1.79 1.41
C TYR A 76 34.07 -2.06 0.19
N GLY A 77 33.85 -1.40 -0.93
CA GLY A 77 34.78 -1.48 -2.08
C GLY A 77 34.71 -2.79 -2.87
N PHE A 78 33.66 -3.57 -2.71
CA PHE A 78 33.30 -4.62 -3.61
C PHE A 78 32.35 -4.05 -4.66
N TYR A 79 32.69 -4.28 -5.92
CA TYR A 79 31.83 -3.98 -7.05
C TYR A 79 31.06 -5.25 -7.40
N GLY A 80 29.76 -5.14 -7.48
CA GLY A 80 28.88 -6.20 -7.96
C GLY A 80 28.00 -5.67 -9.09
N TYR A 81 27.42 -6.57 -9.85
CA TYR A 81 26.43 -6.26 -10.85
C TYR A 81 25.13 -6.93 -10.45
N ASP A 82 24.07 -6.15 -10.42
CA ASP A 82 22.73 -6.70 -10.33
C ASP A 82 22.25 -7.02 -11.74
N THR A 83 21.64 -8.17 -11.88
CA THR A 83 21.12 -8.63 -13.14
C THR A 83 19.65 -8.32 -13.24
N TYR A 84 19.26 -7.71 -14.34
CA TYR A 84 17.89 -7.33 -14.64
C TYR A 84 17.42 -7.94 -15.95
N GLU A 85 16.15 -8.30 -16.01
CA GLU A 85 15.45 -8.75 -17.19
C GLU A 85 14.50 -7.67 -17.70
N TYR A 86 14.22 -7.70 -18.98
CA TYR A 86 13.28 -6.78 -19.61
C TYR A 86 11.84 -7.20 -19.29
N VAL A 87 11.02 -6.28 -18.78
CA VAL A 87 9.57 -6.50 -18.69
C VAL A 87 9.00 -6.61 -20.11
N THR A 88 8.10 -7.59 -20.30
CA THR A 88 7.53 -7.87 -21.64
C THR A 88 6.62 -6.74 -22.12
N GLU A 89 6.50 -6.59 -23.46
CA GLU A 89 5.66 -5.55 -24.07
C GLU A 89 4.15 -5.75 -23.83
N ASP A 90 3.72 -6.93 -23.45
CA ASP A 90 2.34 -7.26 -23.09
C ASP A 90 2.06 -7.14 -21.59
N SER A 91 3.02 -6.65 -20.80
CA SER A 91 2.85 -6.33 -19.40
C SER A 91 1.80 -5.23 -19.21
N PRO A 92 1.00 -5.27 -18.13
CA PRO A 92 0.07 -4.18 -17.81
C PRO A 92 0.76 -2.87 -17.40
N TYR A 93 2.05 -2.92 -17.05
CA TYR A 93 2.84 -1.77 -16.62
C TYR A 93 4.15 -1.71 -17.39
N HIS A 94 4.52 -0.50 -17.84
CA HIS A 94 5.73 -0.24 -18.64
C HIS A 94 6.68 0.75 -17.99
N TYR A 95 6.24 1.42 -16.91
CA TYR A 95 7.00 2.43 -16.16
C TYR A 95 6.85 2.21 -14.66
N VAL A 96 7.89 2.56 -13.91
CA VAL A 96 7.87 2.52 -12.43
C VAL A 96 6.72 3.36 -11.87
N GLU A 97 6.43 4.51 -12.47
CA GLU A 97 5.36 5.41 -12.03
C GLU A 97 3.98 4.74 -12.14
N GLU A 98 3.72 3.96 -13.19
CA GLU A 98 2.45 3.24 -13.35
C GLU A 98 2.21 2.22 -12.24
N ILE A 99 3.28 1.50 -11.81
CA ILE A 99 3.19 0.57 -10.68
C ILE A 99 2.95 1.34 -9.37
N ARG A 100 3.61 2.48 -9.19
CA ARG A 100 3.40 3.34 -8.01
C ARG A 100 1.98 3.89 -7.96
N ASP A 101 1.46 4.38 -9.07
CA ASP A 101 0.10 4.89 -9.17
C ASP A 101 -0.93 3.81 -8.85
N ALA A 102 -0.73 2.59 -9.35
CA ALA A 102 -1.59 1.45 -9.03
C ALA A 102 -1.52 1.08 -7.54
N ALA A 103 -0.34 1.06 -6.95
CA ALA A 103 -0.17 0.80 -5.52
C ALA A 103 -0.77 1.92 -4.64
N ALA A 104 -0.74 3.17 -5.10
CA ALA A 104 -1.33 4.32 -4.41
C ALA A 104 -2.87 4.31 -4.36
N LEU A 105 -3.54 3.50 -5.19
CA LEU A 105 -4.98 3.28 -5.09
C LEU A 105 -5.36 2.30 -3.97
N VAL A 106 -4.38 1.56 -3.45
CA VAL A 106 -4.58 0.48 -2.47
C VAL A 106 -4.03 0.84 -1.11
N TYR A 107 -2.80 1.35 -1.06
CA TYR A 107 -2.05 1.56 0.16
C TYR A 107 -2.02 3.02 0.60
N SER A 108 -1.96 3.24 1.92
CA SER A 108 -1.79 4.56 2.52
C SER A 108 -0.48 5.22 2.07
N ALA A 109 -0.42 6.55 2.17
CA ALA A 109 0.78 7.30 1.80
C ALA A 109 2.01 6.84 2.61
N ASP A 110 1.84 6.62 3.91
CA ASP A 110 2.94 6.19 4.80
C ASP A 110 3.43 4.78 4.44
N TYR A 111 2.51 3.83 4.21
CA TYR A 111 2.89 2.46 3.86
C TYR A 111 3.43 2.36 2.42
N LEU A 112 2.93 3.18 1.52
CA LEU A 112 3.41 3.28 0.14
C LEU A 112 4.87 3.77 0.07
N GLU A 113 5.30 4.68 0.96
CA GLU A 113 6.69 5.12 1.05
C GLU A 113 7.62 3.96 1.41
N GLU A 114 7.21 3.12 2.38
CA GLU A 114 7.97 1.92 2.77
C GLU A 114 8.08 0.92 1.60
N ILE A 115 6.95 0.59 0.95
CA ILE A 115 6.91 -0.29 -0.23
C ILE A 115 7.79 0.27 -1.35
N SER A 116 7.66 1.57 -1.66
CA SER A 116 8.40 2.22 -2.74
C SER A 116 9.89 2.17 -2.54
N THR A 117 10.34 2.30 -1.29
CA THR A 117 11.76 2.18 -0.96
C THR A 117 12.28 0.79 -1.29
N MET A 118 11.59 -0.26 -0.87
CA MET A 118 11.99 -1.64 -1.16
C MET A 118 11.90 -1.98 -2.65
N ALA A 119 10.83 -1.57 -3.30
CA ALA A 119 10.53 -1.98 -4.67
C ALA A 119 11.33 -1.21 -5.74
N PHE A 120 11.63 0.08 -5.52
CA PHE A 120 12.14 0.98 -6.57
C PHE A 120 13.45 1.72 -6.23
N VAL A 121 13.92 1.65 -4.98
CA VAL A 121 15.15 2.33 -4.56
C VAL A 121 16.20 1.33 -4.11
N GLY A 122 15.78 0.28 -3.43
CA GLY A 122 16.65 -0.62 -2.72
C GLY A 122 17.01 -0.07 -1.33
N TYR A 123 17.73 -0.87 -0.58
CA TYR A 123 18.06 -0.58 0.81
C TYR A 123 19.52 -0.91 1.10
N ALA A 124 20.21 -0.03 1.82
CA ALA A 124 21.53 -0.29 2.35
C ALA A 124 21.55 -0.04 3.86
N ASP A 125 21.83 -1.07 4.64
CA ASP A 125 22.04 -0.96 6.09
C ASP A 125 23.52 -0.77 6.40
N GLU A 126 23.87 0.45 6.76
CA GLU A 126 25.26 0.82 7.10
C GLU A 126 25.79 0.05 8.32
N THR A 127 24.92 -0.45 9.20
CA THR A 127 25.30 -1.13 10.43
C THR A 127 25.66 -2.59 10.18
N THR A 128 24.88 -3.26 9.35
CA THR A 128 25.05 -4.68 9.04
C THR A 128 25.80 -4.91 7.73
N GLY A 129 25.89 -3.89 6.88
CA GLY A 129 26.41 -3.99 5.51
C GLY A 129 25.46 -4.75 4.56
N ALA A 130 24.22 -5.00 4.99
CA ALA A 130 23.21 -5.61 4.13
C ALA A 130 22.78 -4.63 3.05
N VAL A 131 22.75 -5.10 1.80
CA VAL A 131 22.27 -4.35 0.65
C VAL A 131 21.13 -5.15 0.02
N SER A 132 20.02 -4.50 -0.25
CA SER A 132 18.92 -5.02 -1.05
C SER A 132 18.79 -4.17 -2.29
N THR A 133 18.75 -4.82 -3.44
CA THR A 133 18.57 -4.19 -4.73
C THR A 133 17.11 -3.84 -4.96
N ALA A 134 16.85 -2.77 -5.72
CA ALA A 134 15.49 -2.43 -6.15
C ALA A 134 14.91 -3.55 -7.05
N ARG A 135 13.64 -3.90 -6.81
CA ARG A 135 12.97 -4.92 -7.62
C ARG A 135 12.74 -4.47 -9.07
N TYR A 136 12.39 -3.19 -9.24
CA TYR A 136 12.18 -2.59 -10.55
C TYR A 136 13.04 -1.35 -10.72
N GLN A 137 13.57 -1.19 -11.89
CA GLN A 137 14.29 0.00 -12.32
C GLN A 137 13.86 0.40 -13.73
N GLU A 138 14.02 1.69 -14.02
CA GLU A 138 13.79 2.22 -15.36
C GLU A 138 15.09 2.80 -15.90
N VAL A 139 15.53 2.29 -17.05
CA VAL A 139 16.74 2.75 -17.72
C VAL A 139 16.41 3.07 -19.17
N ASP A 140 16.64 4.30 -19.56
CA ASP A 140 16.36 4.81 -20.91
C ASP A 140 14.90 4.59 -21.35
N GLY A 141 13.95 4.67 -20.41
CA GLY A 141 12.52 4.46 -20.66
C GLY A 141 12.12 2.98 -20.83
N ILE A 142 12.96 2.06 -20.38
CA ILE A 142 12.70 0.62 -20.40
C ILE A 142 12.54 0.15 -18.95
N LEU A 143 11.41 -0.47 -18.65
CA LEU A 143 11.16 -1.07 -17.35
C LEU A 143 11.89 -2.41 -17.24
N LEU A 144 12.67 -2.53 -16.20
CA LEU A 144 13.48 -3.69 -15.86
C LEU A 144 13.02 -4.29 -14.54
N ARG A 145 12.98 -5.61 -14.44
CA ARG A 145 12.76 -6.36 -13.22
C ARG A 145 14.04 -7.08 -12.82
N TYR A 146 14.40 -7.03 -11.54
CA TYR A 146 15.55 -7.78 -11.03
C TYR A 146 15.36 -9.28 -11.26
N ALA A 147 16.35 -9.89 -11.90
CA ALA A 147 16.37 -11.33 -12.18
C ALA A 147 16.83 -12.10 -10.95
N PHE A 148 15.90 -12.41 -10.08
CA PHE A 148 16.17 -13.33 -8.99
C PHE A 148 16.19 -14.76 -9.55
N GLY A 149 17.26 -15.46 -9.30
CA GLY A 149 17.24 -16.91 -9.45
C GLY A 149 16.35 -17.57 -8.37
N ASP A 150 16.55 -18.85 -8.13
CA ASP A 150 15.77 -19.65 -7.15
C ASP A 150 15.75 -19.11 -5.71
N ASN A 151 16.46 -18.02 -5.40
CA ASN A 151 16.58 -17.41 -4.08
C ASN A 151 16.06 -15.96 -4.07
N ASP A 152 14.95 -15.67 -4.72
CA ASP A 152 14.34 -14.34 -4.74
C ASP A 152 14.02 -13.86 -3.32
N PRO A 153 14.73 -12.84 -2.77
CA PRO A 153 14.47 -12.32 -1.44
C PRO A 153 13.12 -11.59 -1.34
N PHE A 154 12.50 -11.23 -2.47
CA PHE A 154 11.18 -10.63 -2.52
C PHE A 154 10.05 -11.66 -2.64
N ASN A 155 10.34 -12.91 -2.92
CA ASN A 155 9.33 -13.97 -2.96
C ASN A 155 8.96 -14.41 -1.53
N LEU A 156 8.29 -13.52 -0.82
CA LEU A 156 7.85 -13.70 0.58
C LEU A 156 6.49 -14.40 0.69
N LEU A 157 6.14 -15.26 -0.25
CA LEU A 157 4.81 -15.89 -0.34
C LEU A 157 3.63 -14.90 -0.58
N PRO A 158 3.85 -13.74 -1.18
CA PRO A 158 2.78 -12.79 -1.44
C PRO A 158 1.85 -13.36 -2.51
N GLY A 159 0.72 -12.74 -2.69
CA GLY A 159 -0.28 -13.23 -3.64
C GLY A 159 -0.96 -14.55 -3.26
N LYS A 160 -0.42 -15.31 -2.32
CA LYS A 160 -0.98 -16.59 -1.87
C LYS A 160 -1.99 -16.45 -0.74
N ARG A 161 -1.95 -15.36 0.04
CA ARG A 161 -2.93 -15.12 1.09
C ARG A 161 -4.26 -14.67 0.51
N ARG A 162 -5.35 -15.24 1.04
CA ARG A 162 -6.73 -14.88 0.70
C ARG A 162 -7.51 -14.63 1.96
N TYR A 163 -8.42 -13.68 1.92
CA TYR A 163 -9.20 -13.23 3.07
C TYR A 163 -10.66 -13.66 2.95
N LEU A 164 -11.24 -14.07 4.07
CA LEU A 164 -12.65 -14.42 4.18
C LEU A 164 -13.44 -13.16 4.57
N MET A 165 -13.89 -12.40 3.56
CA MET A 165 -14.45 -11.06 3.72
C MET A 165 -15.68 -10.99 4.65
N ASP A 166 -16.44 -12.06 4.75
CA ASP A 166 -17.61 -12.19 5.63
C ASP A 166 -17.22 -12.30 7.13
N THR A 167 -15.96 -12.57 7.44
CA THR A 167 -15.44 -12.65 8.82
C THR A 167 -14.92 -11.32 9.38
N MET A 168 -15.00 -10.22 8.60
CA MET A 168 -14.53 -8.90 9.02
C MET A 168 -15.21 -8.43 10.30
N GLU A 169 -14.41 -7.96 11.25
CA GLU A 169 -14.84 -7.35 12.50
C GLU A 169 -13.96 -6.15 12.84
N ILE A 170 -14.56 -4.97 13.06
CA ILE A 170 -13.81 -3.80 13.57
C ILE A 170 -13.46 -4.04 15.03
N VAL A 171 -12.16 -3.97 15.35
CA VAL A 171 -11.63 -4.18 16.69
C VAL A 171 -10.93 -2.94 17.22
N LYS A 172 -10.77 -2.85 18.54
CA LYS A 172 -10.07 -1.73 19.17
C LYS A 172 -8.55 -1.96 19.22
N PRO A 173 -7.74 -0.89 19.14
CA PRO A 173 -8.17 0.52 19.03
C PRO A 173 -8.60 0.88 17.60
N SER A 174 -9.68 1.64 17.45
CA SER A 174 -10.15 2.18 16.16
C SER A 174 -10.78 3.55 16.37
N SER A 175 -10.70 4.41 15.34
CA SER A 175 -11.20 5.78 15.34
C SER A 175 -11.90 6.10 14.01
N ALA A 176 -12.35 7.34 13.84
CA ALA A 176 -12.96 7.79 12.58
C ALA A 176 -12.02 7.79 11.38
N THR A 177 -10.71 7.80 11.60
CA THR A 177 -9.69 7.91 10.53
C THR A 177 -8.67 6.78 10.53
N SER A 178 -8.77 5.85 11.48
CA SER A 178 -7.90 4.66 11.53
C SER A 178 -8.67 3.50 12.14
N VAL A 179 -8.82 2.43 11.39
CA VAL A 179 -9.62 1.26 11.74
C VAL A 179 -8.76 0.01 11.70
N ASN A 180 -8.82 -0.78 12.78
CA ASN A 180 -8.27 -2.12 12.81
C ASN A 180 -9.39 -3.12 12.55
N VAL A 181 -9.20 -3.96 11.55
CA VAL A 181 -10.14 -5.00 11.14
C VAL A 181 -9.52 -6.36 11.37
N LYS A 182 -10.14 -7.15 12.22
CA LYS A 182 -9.85 -8.56 12.39
C LYS A 182 -10.55 -9.33 11.28
N ILE A 183 -9.82 -10.24 10.62
CA ILE A 183 -10.33 -11.00 9.48
C ILE A 183 -9.64 -12.35 9.40
N ASP A 184 -10.36 -13.37 9.02
CA ASP A 184 -9.81 -14.70 8.77
C ASP A 184 -9.20 -14.77 7.37
N SER A 185 -8.14 -15.55 7.25
CA SER A 185 -7.39 -15.71 6.01
C SER A 185 -6.78 -17.11 5.92
N TYR A 186 -6.42 -17.51 4.72
CA TYR A 186 -5.71 -18.74 4.42
C TYR A 186 -4.67 -18.52 3.32
N LEU A 187 -3.74 -19.44 3.16
CA LEU A 187 -2.85 -19.48 2.00
C LEU A 187 -3.44 -20.39 0.91
N LEU A 188 -3.30 -19.98 -0.35
CA LEU A 188 -3.71 -20.84 -1.48
C LEU A 188 -2.93 -22.15 -1.44
N GLY A 189 -3.66 -23.27 -1.45
CA GLY A 189 -3.12 -24.61 -1.28
C GLY A 189 -3.10 -25.11 0.17
N GLU A 190 -3.49 -24.27 1.13
CA GLU A 190 -3.59 -24.57 2.57
C GLU A 190 -4.93 -24.05 3.11
N GLU A 191 -6.02 -24.23 2.37
CA GLU A 191 -7.34 -23.63 2.65
C GLU A 191 -7.95 -24.10 3.97
N ASP A 192 -7.50 -25.24 4.49
CA ASP A 192 -7.93 -25.78 5.79
C ASP A 192 -7.20 -25.10 6.97
N GLU A 193 -6.12 -24.35 6.72
CA GLU A 193 -5.34 -23.68 7.75
C GLU A 193 -5.76 -22.19 7.86
N ILE A 194 -6.86 -21.95 8.58
CA ILE A 194 -7.38 -20.60 8.78
C ILE A 194 -6.57 -19.88 9.85
N LEU A 195 -6.08 -18.69 9.48
CA LEU A 195 -5.38 -17.78 10.37
C LEU A 195 -6.15 -16.45 10.48
N THR A 196 -6.49 -16.06 11.70
CA THR A 196 -7.06 -14.74 11.95
C THR A 196 -5.96 -13.69 12.05
N VAL A 197 -6.04 -12.66 11.24
CA VAL A 197 -5.09 -11.54 11.23
C VAL A 197 -5.81 -10.22 11.50
N THR A 198 -5.05 -9.15 11.72
CA THR A 198 -5.59 -7.79 11.84
C THR A 198 -4.99 -6.92 10.75
N LEU A 199 -5.85 -6.34 9.92
CA LEU A 199 -5.50 -5.33 8.93
C LEU A 199 -5.81 -3.95 9.50
N ARG A 200 -4.97 -2.99 9.18
CA ARG A 200 -5.21 -1.59 9.50
C ARG A 200 -5.59 -0.84 8.24
N PHE A 201 -6.63 -0.01 8.37
CA PHE A 201 -7.07 0.92 7.34
C PHE A 201 -6.97 2.34 7.87
N VAL A 202 -6.59 3.26 7.01
CA VAL A 202 -6.56 4.70 7.31
C VAL A 202 -7.39 5.47 6.29
N PHE A 203 -8.00 6.57 6.78
CA PHE A 203 -8.83 7.46 5.97
C PHE A 203 -8.02 8.68 5.58
N GLU A 204 -7.66 8.79 4.32
CA GLU A 204 -6.87 9.86 3.72
C GLU A 204 -7.57 10.36 2.45
N ASN A 205 -7.51 11.66 2.17
CA ASN A 205 -8.06 12.23 0.94
C ASN A 205 -9.50 11.81 0.61
N GLU A 206 -10.35 11.66 1.66
CA GLU A 206 -11.76 11.25 1.55
C GLU A 206 -11.97 9.76 1.18
N GLU A 207 -10.92 8.93 1.24
CA GLU A 207 -10.96 7.51 0.91
C GLU A 207 -10.24 6.65 1.97
N TRP A 208 -10.56 5.35 2.01
CA TRP A 208 -9.91 4.37 2.86
C TRP A 208 -8.83 3.59 2.11
N TYR A 209 -7.66 3.43 2.75
CA TYR A 209 -6.50 2.72 2.23
C TYR A 209 -6.00 1.69 3.23
N LEU A 210 -5.35 0.64 2.74
CA LEU A 210 -4.61 -0.30 3.56
C LEU A 210 -3.33 0.34 4.11
N ASP A 211 -3.08 0.12 5.41
CA ASP A 211 -1.88 0.61 6.12
C ASP A 211 -1.14 -0.56 6.80
N THR A 212 -1.25 -1.72 6.22
CA THR A 212 -0.57 -2.96 6.62
C THR A 212 -0.37 -3.85 5.42
N PRO A 213 0.65 -4.75 5.48
CA PRO A 213 0.79 -5.80 4.47
C PRO A 213 -0.43 -6.72 4.45
N THR A 214 -0.73 -7.24 3.26
CA THR A 214 -1.80 -8.22 3.00
C THR A 214 -1.27 -9.55 2.45
N TYR A 215 0.03 -9.79 2.54
CA TYR A 215 0.73 -11.01 2.12
C TYR A 215 1.22 -11.88 3.28
#